data_2fa59a644b15d3e898f982933ad669b8
#
_entry.id   2fa59a644b15d3e898f982933ad669b8
#
_cell.length_a   1.000
_cell.length_b   1.000
_cell.length_c   1.000
_cell.angle_alpha   90.00
_cell.angle_beta   90.00
_cell.angle_gamma   90.00
#
_symmetry.space_group_name_H-M   'P 1'
#
loop_
_entity.id
_entity.type
_entity.pdbx_description
1 polymer ?
#
loop_
_entity_poly.entity_id
_entity_poly.type
_entity_poly.pdbx_seq_one_letter_code
_entity_poly.pdbx_strand_id
1 'polypeptide(L)'
;MQLKEFSLISPVIESGAVLKALETAIPTVAIEQAIGDTDSYQERKRALPSHLVVCLIIAMSLWSKASMRTVLKNLVDGLSETWVRVGQYWRVPCKSSITEARQRVGSQVMTRLFHQVVRPLGTGQTPEVFLGGLRVMAVDGTVLDVPDTEANARVFGYPGSRPGTQAAFPKVRLVLLIETGTHLIIDALMCGRAVRKCGTARLKHYVVDIRQCNEMPSVRP
;
A
#
# COMPACT_ATOMS: atom_id res chain seq x y z
N MET A 1 -36.66 -10.86 -17.56
CA MET A 1 -35.57 -9.90 -17.89
C MET A 1 -34.27 -10.59 -17.52
N GLN A 2 -33.58 -11.22 -18.49
CA GLN A 2 -32.32 -11.93 -18.25
C GLN A 2 -31.22 -10.87 -18.18
N LEU A 3 -30.56 -10.78 -17.04
CA LEU A 3 -29.31 -10.03 -16.91
C LEU A 3 -28.28 -10.70 -17.84
N LYS A 4 -27.90 -10.01 -18.91
CA LYS A 4 -26.77 -10.40 -19.73
C LYS A 4 -25.55 -10.44 -18.83
N GLU A 5 -24.88 -11.57 -18.74
CA GLU A 5 -23.58 -11.70 -18.10
C GLU A 5 -22.64 -10.68 -18.75
N PHE A 6 -22.32 -9.63 -18.01
CA PHE A 6 -21.17 -8.79 -18.32
C PHE A 6 -19.94 -9.65 -18.01
N SER A 7 -19.44 -10.34 -18.98
CA SER A 7 -18.11 -10.88 -18.93
C SER A 7 -17.16 -9.68 -18.87
N LEU A 8 -16.73 -9.30 -17.66
CA LEU A 8 -15.60 -8.42 -17.44
C LEU A 8 -14.39 -9.11 -18.05
N ILE A 9 -14.09 -8.78 -19.29
CA ILE A 9 -12.79 -9.05 -19.89
C ILE A 9 -11.84 -8.15 -19.13
N SER A 10 -11.32 -8.64 -17.99
CA SER A 10 -10.19 -8.00 -17.36
C SER A 10 -9.05 -8.03 -18.37
N PRO A 11 -8.56 -6.90 -18.86
CA PRO A 11 -7.43 -6.89 -19.75
C PRO A 11 -6.31 -7.67 -19.06
N VAL A 12 -5.79 -8.70 -19.70
CA VAL A 12 -4.61 -9.41 -19.21
C VAL A 12 -3.45 -8.44 -19.40
N ILE A 13 -3.18 -7.66 -18.34
CA ILE A 13 -2.01 -6.78 -18.33
C ILE A 13 -0.79 -7.67 -18.23
N GLU A 14 0.08 -7.62 -19.23
CA GLU A 14 1.34 -8.36 -19.21
C GLU A 14 2.16 -7.99 -17.97
N SER A 15 2.69 -9.00 -17.29
CA SER A 15 3.47 -8.81 -16.06
C SER A 15 4.62 -7.82 -16.23
N GLY A 16 5.27 -7.80 -17.41
CA GLY A 16 6.32 -6.86 -17.74
C GLY A 16 5.87 -5.40 -17.77
N ALA A 17 4.68 -5.12 -18.31
CA ALA A 17 4.13 -3.76 -18.32
C ALA A 17 3.79 -3.27 -16.91
N VAL A 18 3.25 -4.16 -16.06
CA VAL A 18 2.97 -3.86 -14.65
C VAL A 18 4.25 -3.55 -13.88
N LEU A 19 5.30 -4.34 -14.08
CA LEU A 19 6.59 -4.14 -13.41
C LEU A 19 7.24 -2.82 -13.83
N LYS A 20 7.21 -2.50 -15.11
CA LYS A 20 7.74 -1.23 -15.61
C LYS A 20 6.97 -0.02 -15.06
N ALA A 21 5.65 -0.11 -14.97
CA ALA A 21 4.83 0.93 -14.35
C ALA A 21 5.16 1.09 -12.86
N LEU A 22 5.38 -0.03 -12.15
CA LEU A 22 5.80 -0.02 -10.75
C LEU A 22 7.16 0.66 -10.56
N GLU A 23 8.16 0.33 -11.38
CA GLU A 23 9.48 0.97 -11.36
C GLU A 23 9.41 2.49 -11.60
N THR A 24 8.50 2.92 -12.47
CA THR A 24 8.28 4.34 -12.75
C THR A 24 7.58 5.05 -11.58
N ALA A 25 6.55 4.42 -11.00
CA ALA A 25 5.75 5.01 -9.95
C ALA A 25 6.49 5.06 -8.59
N ILE A 26 7.35 4.08 -8.32
CA ILE A 26 8.10 3.96 -7.06
C ILE A 26 9.58 3.87 -7.38
N PRO A 27 10.31 4.99 -7.47
CA PRO A 27 11.73 4.99 -7.77
C PRO A 27 12.56 4.22 -6.72
N THR A 28 13.59 3.53 -7.15
CA THR A 28 14.55 2.80 -6.27
C THR A 28 15.06 3.67 -5.13
N VAL A 29 15.38 4.94 -5.43
CA VAL A 29 15.86 5.91 -4.44
C VAL A 29 14.86 6.11 -3.31
N ALA A 30 13.56 6.14 -3.58
CA ALA A 30 12.54 6.29 -2.55
C ALA A 30 12.49 5.06 -1.62
N ILE A 31 12.66 3.86 -2.16
CA ILE A 31 12.74 2.62 -1.37
C ILE A 31 13.99 2.63 -0.48
N GLU A 32 15.14 2.97 -1.04
CA GLU A 32 16.41 3.04 -0.30
C GLU A 32 16.35 4.10 0.81
N GLN A 33 15.75 5.22 0.53
CA GLN A 33 15.53 6.30 1.51
C GLN A 33 14.59 5.85 2.65
N ALA A 34 13.47 5.20 2.32
CA ALA A 34 12.55 4.69 3.33
C ALA A 34 13.20 3.63 4.23
N ILE A 35 14.05 2.76 3.67
CA ILE A 35 14.83 1.77 4.43
C ILE A 35 15.84 2.48 5.34
N GLY A 36 16.53 3.52 4.85
CA GLY A 36 17.49 4.30 5.61
C GLY A 36 16.85 5.06 6.77
N ASP A 37 15.76 5.77 6.50
CA ASP A 37 15.04 6.57 7.48
C ASP A 37 14.45 5.73 8.63
N THR A 38 14.29 4.42 8.43
CA THR A 38 13.73 3.49 9.41
C THR A 38 14.74 2.52 10.00
N ASP A 39 16.04 2.73 9.70
CA ASP A 39 17.16 1.88 10.17
C ASP A 39 16.95 0.39 9.87
N SER A 40 16.28 0.10 8.74
CA SER A 40 15.95 -1.27 8.32
C SER A 40 16.98 -1.84 7.35
N TYR A 41 18.18 -1.27 7.32
CA TYR A 41 19.31 -1.82 6.58
C TYR A 41 19.77 -3.16 7.15
N GLN A 42 20.32 -3.99 6.29
CA GLN A 42 20.89 -5.26 6.68
C GLN A 42 22.41 -5.15 6.62
N GLU A 43 23.09 -5.36 7.73
CA GLU A 43 24.56 -5.40 7.81
C GLU A 43 25.15 -6.58 7.02
N ARG A 44 24.43 -7.69 6.94
CA ARG A 44 24.87 -8.91 6.26
C ARG A 44 24.19 -9.08 4.90
N LYS A 45 24.96 -9.48 3.88
CA LYS A 45 24.41 -9.92 2.60
C LYS A 45 23.51 -11.14 2.82
N ARG A 46 22.22 -11.01 2.55
CA ARG A 46 21.22 -12.08 2.66
C ARG A 46 20.61 -12.39 1.29
N ALA A 47 20.03 -13.57 1.16
CA ALA A 47 19.29 -13.96 -0.04
C ALA A 47 18.06 -13.07 -0.32
N LEU A 48 17.54 -12.37 0.72
CA LEU A 48 16.41 -11.44 0.65
C LEU A 48 16.84 -10.10 1.25
N PRO A 49 17.45 -9.21 0.44
CA PRO A 49 17.75 -7.83 0.86
C PRO A 49 16.47 -7.06 1.18
N SER A 50 16.54 -6.08 2.07
CA SER A 50 15.38 -5.26 2.49
C SER A 50 14.67 -4.63 1.29
N HIS A 51 15.39 -4.13 0.32
CA HIS A 51 14.85 -3.58 -0.92
C HIS A 51 13.95 -4.58 -1.66
N LEU A 52 14.46 -5.80 -1.93
CA LEU A 52 13.69 -6.85 -2.61
C LEU A 52 12.44 -7.26 -1.81
N VAL A 53 12.53 -7.24 -0.48
CA VAL A 53 11.38 -7.54 0.39
C VAL A 53 10.31 -6.46 0.30
N VAL A 54 10.68 -5.18 0.23
CA VAL A 54 9.74 -4.08 -0.01
C VAL A 54 9.04 -4.25 -1.35
N CYS A 55 9.80 -4.50 -2.42
CA CYS A 55 9.24 -4.79 -3.75
C CYS A 55 8.27 -5.98 -3.71
N LEU A 56 8.62 -7.05 -2.99
CA LEU A 56 7.76 -8.22 -2.83
C LEU A 56 6.44 -7.86 -2.12
N ILE A 57 6.48 -7.06 -1.06
CA ILE A 57 5.26 -6.66 -0.33
C ILE A 57 4.32 -5.89 -1.26
N ILE A 58 4.84 -4.96 -2.05
CA ILE A 58 4.05 -4.20 -3.03
C ILE A 58 3.48 -5.12 -4.10
N ALA A 59 4.33 -5.98 -4.68
CA ALA A 59 3.94 -6.89 -5.75
C ALA A 59 2.89 -7.93 -5.31
N MET A 60 2.89 -8.33 -4.04
CA MET A 60 1.86 -9.23 -3.49
C MET A 60 0.45 -8.63 -3.56
N SER A 61 0.29 -7.31 -3.53
CA SER A 61 -1.00 -6.65 -3.73
C SER A 61 -1.48 -6.73 -5.19
N LEU A 62 -0.55 -6.71 -6.14
CA LEU A 62 -0.84 -6.82 -7.59
C LEU A 62 -1.17 -8.25 -8.00
N TRP A 63 -0.51 -9.24 -7.41
CA TRP A 63 -0.72 -10.67 -7.69
C TRP A 63 -1.27 -11.42 -6.48
N SER A 64 -2.41 -10.96 -5.96
CA SER A 64 -3.03 -11.47 -4.73
C SER A 64 -3.36 -12.97 -4.75
N LYS A 65 -3.56 -13.56 -5.93
CA LYS A 65 -3.85 -15.00 -6.11
C LYS A 65 -2.60 -15.87 -6.20
N ALA A 66 -1.41 -15.27 -6.38
CA ALA A 66 -0.17 -16.01 -6.50
C ALA A 66 0.49 -16.28 -5.15
N SER A 67 1.26 -17.37 -5.04
CA SER A 67 2.06 -17.61 -3.83
C SER A 67 3.19 -16.60 -3.70
N MET A 68 3.61 -16.28 -2.47
CA MET A 68 4.76 -15.38 -2.24
C MET A 68 6.02 -15.79 -3.00
N ARG A 69 6.26 -17.10 -3.14
CA ARG A 69 7.41 -17.61 -3.90
C ARG A 69 7.27 -17.36 -5.39
N THR A 70 6.06 -17.52 -5.94
CA THR A 70 5.77 -17.23 -7.35
C THR A 70 5.93 -15.74 -7.63
N VAL A 71 5.38 -14.88 -6.79
CA VAL A 71 5.53 -13.41 -6.92
C VAL A 71 7.01 -13.03 -6.87
N LEU A 72 7.76 -13.56 -5.91
CA LEU A 72 9.18 -13.27 -5.76
C LEU A 72 10.00 -13.73 -6.98
N LYS A 73 9.68 -14.91 -7.55
CA LYS A 73 10.31 -15.36 -8.79
C LYS A 73 10.03 -14.41 -9.95
N ASN A 74 8.76 -14.06 -10.15
CA ASN A 74 8.36 -13.14 -11.22
C ASN A 74 9.00 -11.75 -11.09
N LEU A 75 9.19 -11.28 -9.85
CA LEU A 75 9.92 -10.03 -9.59
C LEU A 75 11.37 -10.11 -10.03
N VAL A 76 12.08 -11.16 -9.63
CA VAL A 76 13.50 -11.32 -9.96
C VAL A 76 13.71 -11.54 -11.46
N ASP A 77 12.78 -12.25 -12.11
CA ASP A 77 12.86 -12.54 -13.55
C ASP A 77 12.45 -11.31 -14.41
N GLY A 78 11.66 -10.37 -13.88
CA GLY A 78 11.04 -9.30 -14.67
C GLY A 78 11.43 -7.87 -14.28
N LEU A 79 12.03 -7.65 -13.12
CA LEU A 79 12.53 -6.33 -12.72
C LEU A 79 13.92 -6.05 -13.30
N SER A 80 14.20 -4.78 -13.55
CA SER A 80 15.54 -4.36 -13.98
C SER A 80 16.60 -4.64 -12.89
N GLU A 81 17.86 -4.76 -13.30
CA GLU A 81 18.99 -4.98 -12.39
C GLU A 81 19.14 -3.85 -11.34
N THR A 82 18.63 -2.66 -11.65
CA THR A 82 18.60 -1.53 -10.70
C THR A 82 17.67 -1.78 -9.52
N TRP A 83 16.61 -2.54 -9.74
CA TRP A 83 15.64 -2.89 -8.71
C TRP A 83 15.98 -4.18 -7.97
N VAL A 84 16.57 -5.16 -8.66
CA VAL A 84 16.83 -6.49 -8.12
C VAL A 84 18.33 -6.79 -8.21
N ARG A 85 19.04 -6.51 -7.14
CA ARG A 85 20.46 -6.84 -7.00
C ARG A 85 20.62 -8.19 -6.31
N VAL A 86 20.39 -9.26 -7.06
CA VAL A 86 20.61 -10.64 -6.57
C VAL A 86 21.81 -11.25 -7.27
N GLY A 87 22.53 -12.12 -6.56
CA GLY A 87 23.71 -12.81 -7.14
C GLY A 87 23.31 -13.84 -8.20
N GLN A 88 24.23 -14.14 -9.10
CA GLN A 88 24.06 -15.08 -10.23
C GLN A 88 23.51 -16.46 -9.83
N TYR A 89 23.78 -16.93 -8.62
CA TYR A 89 23.31 -18.22 -8.09
C TYR A 89 22.12 -18.11 -7.13
N TRP A 90 21.41 -16.98 -7.19
CA TRP A 90 20.28 -16.77 -6.32
C TRP A 90 19.15 -17.77 -6.60
N ARG A 91 18.58 -18.33 -5.55
CA ARG A 91 17.43 -19.24 -5.60
C ARG A 91 16.31 -18.71 -4.72
N VAL A 92 15.06 -18.95 -5.17
CA VAL A 92 13.87 -18.53 -4.40
C VAL A 92 13.88 -19.19 -3.02
N PRO A 93 13.99 -18.42 -1.94
CA PRO A 93 14.00 -18.94 -0.59
C PRO A 93 12.71 -19.67 -0.20
N CYS A 94 12.75 -20.40 0.90
CA CYS A 94 11.56 -21.06 1.45
C CYS A 94 10.59 -20.03 2.06
N LYS A 95 9.34 -20.47 2.28
CA LYS A 95 8.27 -19.60 2.79
C LYS A 95 8.60 -18.99 4.14
N SER A 96 9.21 -19.74 5.07
CA SER A 96 9.62 -19.24 6.38
C SER A 96 10.63 -18.10 6.26
N SER A 97 11.67 -18.26 5.44
CA SER A 97 12.67 -17.22 5.20
C SER A 97 12.08 -15.93 4.61
N ILE A 98 11.07 -16.06 3.73
CA ILE A 98 10.35 -14.89 3.20
C ILE A 98 9.56 -14.21 4.33
N THR A 99 8.88 -14.99 5.17
CA THR A 99 8.12 -14.45 6.31
C THR A 99 9.02 -13.73 7.31
N GLU A 100 10.13 -14.34 7.69
CA GLU A 100 11.13 -13.73 8.57
C GLU A 100 11.73 -12.44 7.96
N ALA A 101 12.01 -12.44 6.65
CA ALA A 101 12.52 -11.26 5.97
C ALA A 101 11.51 -10.10 6.01
N ARG A 102 10.22 -10.38 5.83
CA ARG A 102 9.14 -9.37 5.94
C ARG A 102 9.03 -8.82 7.37
N GLN A 103 9.15 -9.69 8.38
CA GLN A 103 9.14 -9.26 9.79
C GLN A 103 10.32 -8.36 10.13
N ARG A 104 11.51 -8.64 9.59
CA ARG A 104 12.71 -7.80 9.79
C ARG A 104 12.57 -6.42 9.18
N VAL A 105 12.01 -6.33 7.96
CA VAL A 105 11.78 -5.03 7.31
C VAL A 105 10.78 -4.19 8.12
N GLY A 106 9.76 -4.85 8.66
CA GLY A 106 8.75 -4.19 9.48
C GLY A 106 7.76 -3.34 8.68
N SER A 107 6.79 -2.77 9.38
CA SER A 107 5.74 -1.95 8.76
C SER A 107 6.14 -0.49 8.56
N GLN A 108 7.10 0.01 9.33
CA GLN A 108 7.49 1.43 9.30
C GLN A 108 8.08 1.83 7.94
N VAL A 109 8.86 0.95 7.30
CA VAL A 109 9.38 1.17 5.94
C VAL A 109 8.24 1.42 4.96
N MET A 110 7.18 0.60 5.02
CA MET A 110 6.03 0.75 4.12
C MET A 110 5.27 2.05 4.37
N THR A 111 5.09 2.42 5.63
CA THR A 111 4.47 3.70 6.01
C THR A 111 5.30 4.88 5.50
N ARG A 112 6.62 4.83 5.69
CA ARG A 112 7.52 5.88 5.23
C ARG A 112 7.50 6.01 3.71
N LEU A 113 7.62 4.89 3.00
CA LEU A 113 7.56 4.84 1.54
C LEU A 113 6.23 5.38 1.01
N PHE A 114 5.11 4.99 1.61
CA PHE A 114 3.78 5.49 1.26
C PHE A 114 3.74 7.01 1.29
N HIS A 115 4.16 7.63 2.39
CA HIS A 115 4.16 9.09 2.52
C HIS A 115 5.18 9.81 1.63
N GLN A 116 6.22 9.14 1.16
CA GLN A 116 7.17 9.72 0.21
C GLN A 116 6.66 9.68 -1.24
N VAL A 117 5.95 8.63 -1.61
CA VAL A 117 5.59 8.36 -3.01
C VAL A 117 4.17 8.82 -3.32
N VAL A 118 3.23 8.60 -2.39
CA VAL A 118 1.82 8.87 -2.64
C VAL A 118 1.51 10.36 -2.49
N ARG A 119 0.95 10.93 -3.54
CA ARG A 119 0.52 12.33 -3.62
C ARG A 119 -0.65 12.47 -4.58
N PRO A 120 -1.45 13.53 -4.47
CA PRO A 120 -2.50 13.81 -5.45
C PRO A 120 -1.93 13.92 -6.86
N LEU A 121 -2.52 13.23 -7.82
CA LEU A 121 -2.07 13.20 -9.22
C LEU A 121 -2.98 13.98 -10.16
N GLY A 122 -4.21 14.27 -9.75
CA GLY A 122 -5.16 14.99 -10.58
C GLY A 122 -4.70 16.42 -10.85
N THR A 123 -4.85 16.85 -12.10
CA THR A 123 -4.55 18.21 -12.58
C THR A 123 -5.83 18.98 -12.85
N GLY A 124 -5.74 20.26 -13.17
CA GLY A 124 -6.90 21.08 -13.56
C GLY A 124 -7.64 20.57 -14.81
N GLN A 125 -7.01 19.69 -15.60
CA GLN A 125 -7.62 19.04 -16.75
C GLN A 125 -8.26 17.69 -16.43
N THR A 126 -8.01 17.16 -15.23
CA THR A 126 -8.60 15.89 -14.79
C THR A 126 -10.04 16.13 -14.34
N PRO A 127 -11.04 15.46 -14.93
CA PRO A 127 -12.43 15.65 -14.53
C PRO A 127 -12.62 15.38 -13.03
N GLU A 128 -13.52 16.11 -12.39
CA GLU A 128 -13.97 15.91 -11.01
C GLU A 128 -12.89 16.09 -9.93
N VAL A 129 -11.68 16.54 -10.28
CA VAL A 129 -10.62 16.80 -9.30
C VAL A 129 -10.79 18.14 -8.62
N PHE A 130 -11.33 19.15 -9.32
CA PHE A 130 -11.51 20.50 -8.77
C PHE A 130 -12.94 20.99 -8.89
N LEU A 131 -13.40 21.67 -7.85
CA LEU A 131 -14.66 22.40 -7.80
C LEU A 131 -14.38 23.82 -7.26
N GLY A 132 -14.68 24.85 -8.05
CA GLY A 132 -14.44 26.23 -7.64
C GLY A 132 -12.99 26.54 -7.25
N GLY A 133 -12.01 25.87 -7.89
CA GLY A 133 -10.58 26.02 -7.59
C GLY A 133 -10.08 25.20 -6.41
N LEU A 134 -10.96 24.49 -5.70
CA LEU A 134 -10.60 23.61 -4.59
C LEU A 134 -10.52 22.16 -5.04
N ARG A 135 -9.51 21.43 -4.57
CA ARG A 135 -9.38 19.99 -4.83
C ARG A 135 -10.45 19.23 -4.08
N VAL A 136 -11.18 18.37 -4.77
CA VAL A 136 -12.25 17.56 -4.19
C VAL A 136 -11.69 16.24 -3.70
N MET A 137 -11.89 15.97 -2.41
CA MET A 137 -11.43 14.77 -1.74
C MET A 137 -12.62 14.07 -1.08
N ALA A 138 -12.66 12.75 -1.17
CA ALA A 138 -13.60 11.91 -0.45
C ALA A 138 -12.94 11.27 0.77
N VAL A 139 -13.72 11.12 1.82
CA VAL A 139 -13.33 10.35 3.02
C VAL A 139 -14.23 9.15 3.12
N ASP A 140 -13.66 7.97 3.13
CA ASP A 140 -14.41 6.72 3.26
C ASP A 140 -13.84 5.83 4.37
N GLY A 141 -14.69 4.98 4.93
CA GLY A 141 -14.34 4.06 6.00
C GLY A 141 -14.62 2.62 5.61
N THR A 142 -13.62 1.76 5.71
CA THR A 142 -13.78 0.32 5.48
C THR A 142 -13.31 -0.50 6.67
N VAL A 143 -13.79 -1.74 6.76
CA VAL A 143 -13.42 -2.68 7.82
C VAL A 143 -12.92 -3.97 7.18
N LEU A 144 -11.72 -4.38 7.56
CA LEU A 144 -11.07 -5.59 7.04
C LEU A 144 -10.90 -6.62 8.17
N ASP A 145 -11.10 -7.90 7.83
CA ASP A 145 -10.76 -8.99 8.71
C ASP A 145 -9.23 -9.18 8.73
N VAL A 146 -8.68 -9.40 9.90
CA VAL A 146 -7.26 -9.73 10.07
C VAL A 146 -7.13 -11.13 10.66
N PRO A 147 -6.00 -11.81 10.46
CA PRO A 147 -5.78 -13.15 11.01
C PRO A 147 -6.06 -13.20 12.50
N ASP A 148 -6.69 -14.29 12.94
CA ASP A 148 -7.00 -14.52 14.34
C ASP A 148 -5.75 -14.93 15.11
N THR A 149 -5.02 -13.90 15.56
CA THR A 149 -3.84 -14.04 16.43
C THR A 149 -4.06 -13.23 17.71
N GLU A 150 -3.43 -13.65 18.80
CA GLU A 150 -3.51 -12.94 20.06
C GLU A 150 -3.10 -11.46 19.94
N ALA A 151 -2.06 -11.18 19.15
CA ALA A 151 -1.61 -9.81 18.89
C ALA A 151 -2.68 -8.97 18.18
N ASN A 152 -3.30 -9.52 17.13
CA ASN A 152 -4.36 -8.83 16.39
C ASN A 152 -5.62 -8.67 17.25
N ALA A 153 -6.01 -9.70 18.01
CA ALA A 153 -7.13 -9.65 18.91
C ALA A 153 -6.97 -8.55 19.98
N ARG A 154 -5.77 -8.40 20.53
CA ARG A 154 -5.44 -7.36 21.52
C ARG A 154 -5.54 -5.96 20.95
N VAL A 155 -5.03 -5.74 19.73
CA VAL A 155 -4.97 -4.42 19.10
C VAL A 155 -6.32 -4.02 18.48
N PHE A 156 -6.95 -4.92 17.75
CA PHE A 156 -8.14 -4.61 16.94
C PHE A 156 -9.45 -5.08 17.59
N GLY A 157 -9.41 -6.19 18.34
CA GLY A 157 -10.59 -6.80 18.98
C GLY A 157 -11.59 -7.39 17.98
N TYR A 158 -12.66 -7.93 18.51
CA TYR A 158 -13.76 -8.56 17.77
C TYR A 158 -15.03 -7.69 17.87
N PRO A 159 -15.18 -6.67 17.01
CA PRO A 159 -16.35 -5.82 17.07
C PRO A 159 -17.60 -6.62 16.70
N GLY A 160 -18.64 -6.51 17.51
CA GLY A 160 -19.96 -7.07 17.22
C GLY A 160 -20.89 -6.03 16.61
N SER A 161 -21.90 -6.47 15.86
CA SER A 161 -22.94 -5.60 15.30
C SER A 161 -24.04 -5.28 16.32
N ARG A 162 -24.16 -6.09 17.37
CA ARG A 162 -25.17 -5.94 18.45
C ARG A 162 -24.53 -6.15 19.81
N PRO A 163 -25.09 -5.61 20.91
CA PRO A 163 -24.65 -5.93 22.26
C PRO A 163 -24.62 -7.44 22.48
N GLY A 164 -23.52 -7.95 23.03
CA GLY A 164 -23.34 -9.39 23.30
C GLY A 164 -22.87 -10.23 22.10
N THR A 165 -22.76 -9.64 20.90
CA THR A 165 -22.20 -10.34 19.72
C THR A 165 -20.73 -10.02 19.50
N GLN A 166 -19.98 -10.97 18.94
CA GLN A 166 -18.59 -10.79 18.52
C GLN A 166 -18.42 -11.24 17.07
N ALA A 167 -17.55 -10.55 16.34
CA ALA A 167 -17.14 -10.98 15.01
C ALA A 167 -16.28 -12.26 15.13
N ALA A 168 -16.29 -13.09 14.08
CA ALA A 168 -15.49 -14.33 14.03
C ALA A 168 -13.98 -14.06 13.99
N PHE A 169 -13.59 -12.89 13.46
CA PHE A 169 -12.19 -12.47 13.32
C PHE A 169 -11.98 -11.07 13.91
N PRO A 170 -10.76 -10.76 14.38
CA PRO A 170 -10.41 -9.39 14.72
C PRO A 170 -10.51 -8.50 13.47
N LYS A 171 -10.97 -7.27 13.63
CA LYS A 171 -11.23 -6.36 12.50
C LYS A 171 -10.48 -5.05 12.65
N VAL A 172 -9.71 -4.70 11.61
CA VAL A 172 -9.11 -3.38 11.49
C VAL A 172 -10.06 -2.45 10.75
N ARG A 173 -10.25 -1.25 11.29
CA ARG A 173 -10.95 -0.17 10.58
C ARG A 173 -9.92 0.72 9.89
N LEU A 174 -10.14 0.98 8.62
CA LEU A 174 -9.38 1.94 7.84
C LEU A 174 -10.27 3.14 7.55
N VAL A 175 -9.71 4.34 7.65
CA VAL A 175 -10.31 5.56 7.16
C VAL A 175 -9.39 6.07 6.06
N LEU A 176 -9.93 6.25 4.87
CA LEU A 176 -9.19 6.54 3.64
C LEU A 176 -9.50 7.96 3.19
N LEU A 177 -8.47 8.69 2.76
CA LEU A 177 -8.58 9.95 2.04
C LEU A 177 -8.35 9.67 0.56
N ILE A 178 -9.32 9.99 -0.28
CA ILE A 178 -9.36 9.59 -1.69
C ILE A 178 -9.49 10.85 -2.56
N GLU A 179 -8.65 11.02 -3.55
CA GLU A 179 -8.82 12.02 -4.60
C GLU A 179 -9.93 11.57 -5.56
N THR A 180 -11.04 12.33 -5.65
CA THR A 180 -12.25 11.88 -6.33
C THR A 180 -12.07 11.61 -7.81
N GLY A 181 -11.41 12.50 -8.55
CA GLY A 181 -11.29 12.36 -10.00
C GLY A 181 -10.30 11.28 -10.45
N THR A 182 -9.33 10.90 -9.61
CA THR A 182 -8.35 9.83 -9.93
C THR A 182 -8.63 8.52 -9.19
N HIS A 183 -9.52 8.54 -8.21
CA HIS A 183 -9.77 7.45 -7.26
C HIS A 183 -8.52 6.97 -6.50
N LEU A 184 -7.50 7.83 -6.40
CA LEU A 184 -6.26 7.51 -5.72
C LEU A 184 -6.42 7.69 -4.21
N ILE A 185 -6.05 6.68 -3.43
CA ILE A 185 -5.96 6.77 -1.97
C ILE A 185 -4.70 7.57 -1.64
N ILE A 186 -4.87 8.77 -1.08
CA ILE A 186 -3.79 9.70 -0.78
C ILE A 186 -3.27 9.50 0.64
N ASP A 187 -4.16 9.12 1.55
CA ASP A 187 -3.80 8.82 2.94
C ASP A 187 -4.72 7.78 3.54
N ALA A 188 -4.24 7.09 4.57
CA ALA A 188 -4.98 6.05 5.26
C ALA A 188 -4.67 6.05 6.76
N LEU A 189 -5.71 6.06 7.58
CA LEU A 189 -5.60 5.88 9.02
C LEU A 189 -6.08 4.49 9.41
N MET A 190 -5.22 3.77 10.15
CA MET A 190 -5.56 2.47 10.72
C MET A 190 -6.01 2.65 12.17
N CYS A 191 -7.20 2.21 12.50
CA CYS A 191 -7.78 2.35 13.82
C CYS A 191 -7.90 0.99 14.52
N GLY A 192 -7.37 0.90 15.74
CA GLY A 192 -7.58 -0.23 16.64
C GLY A 192 -8.84 -0.06 17.50
N ARG A 193 -9.08 -1.04 18.39
CA ARG A 193 -10.27 -1.14 19.27
C ARG A 193 -10.54 0.12 20.10
N ALA A 194 -9.48 0.79 20.59
CA ALA A 194 -9.60 1.94 21.50
C ALA A 194 -10.17 3.21 20.85
N VAL A 195 -10.35 3.24 19.52
CA VAL A 195 -10.61 4.46 18.80
C VAL A 195 -12.02 4.51 18.24
N ARG A 196 -13.02 4.53 19.14
CA ARG A 196 -14.41 4.89 18.73
C ARG A 196 -14.54 6.30 18.14
N LYS A 197 -13.52 7.16 18.32
CA LYS A 197 -13.50 8.58 17.88
C LYS A 197 -12.34 8.92 16.92
N CYS A 198 -11.66 7.96 16.31
CA CYS A 198 -10.45 8.22 15.52
C CYS A 198 -10.71 8.98 14.20
N GLY A 199 -11.88 8.81 13.58
CA GLY A 199 -12.05 9.21 12.19
C GLY A 199 -12.10 10.70 11.94
N THR A 200 -12.72 11.48 12.83
CA THR A 200 -13.09 12.87 12.50
C THR A 200 -12.10 13.93 12.96
N ALA A 201 -11.37 13.72 14.06
CA ALA A 201 -10.50 14.75 14.61
C ALA A 201 -9.16 14.88 13.84
N ARG A 202 -8.53 13.77 13.43
CA ARG A 202 -7.32 13.80 12.60
C ARG A 202 -7.61 14.18 11.15
N LEU A 203 -8.71 13.70 10.59
CA LEU A 203 -9.15 14.09 9.25
C LEU A 203 -9.55 15.56 9.15
N LYS A 204 -10.04 16.18 10.24
CA LYS A 204 -10.26 17.62 10.28
C LYS A 204 -8.98 18.43 10.08
N HIS A 205 -7.84 17.96 10.54
CA HIS A 205 -6.55 18.57 10.25
C HIS A 205 -6.15 18.42 8.77
N TYR A 206 -6.41 17.26 8.15
CA TYR A 206 -6.13 17.04 6.73
C TYR A 206 -7.01 17.85 5.79
N VAL A 207 -8.29 18.03 6.12
CA VAL A 207 -9.19 18.90 5.33
C VAL A 207 -8.75 20.37 5.38
N VAL A 208 -8.10 20.81 6.44
CA VAL A 208 -7.53 22.18 6.56
C VAL A 208 -6.20 22.28 5.82
N ASP A 209 -5.37 21.21 5.79
CA ASP A 209 -4.06 21.19 5.12
C ASP A 209 -4.15 21.03 3.59
N ILE A 210 -5.31 20.68 3.06
CA ILE A 210 -5.56 20.65 1.60
C ILE A 210 -5.29 22.04 0.96
N ARG A 211 -5.39 23.11 1.70
CA ARG A 211 -5.02 24.46 1.23
C ARG A 211 -3.50 24.61 1.00
N GLN A 212 -2.67 23.88 1.72
CA GLN A 212 -1.19 23.92 1.56
C GLN A 212 -0.69 23.06 0.40
N CYS A 213 -1.46 22.03 -0.03
CA CYS A 213 -1.10 21.25 -1.21
C CYS A 213 -1.19 22.03 -2.55
N ASN A 214 -1.81 23.19 -2.56
CA ASN A 214 -1.86 24.04 -3.76
C ASN A 214 -0.57 24.89 -3.95
N GLU A 215 0.33 24.92 -2.99
CA GLU A 215 1.58 25.70 -3.04
C GLU A 215 2.83 24.87 -3.37
N MET A 216 2.69 23.62 -3.79
CA MET A 216 3.86 22.89 -4.26
C MET A 216 4.36 23.50 -5.58
N PRO A 217 5.66 23.83 -5.68
CA PRO A 217 6.23 24.42 -6.85
C PRO A 217 6.01 23.52 -8.07
N SER A 218 5.47 24.09 -9.14
CA SER A 218 5.40 23.45 -10.43
C SER A 218 6.80 22.98 -10.82
N VAL A 219 6.99 21.66 -10.89
CA VAL A 219 8.17 21.11 -11.57
C VAL A 219 8.03 21.55 -13.02
N ARG A 220 8.82 22.54 -13.42
CA ARG A 220 8.95 22.93 -14.82
C ARG A 220 9.60 21.78 -15.60
N PRO A 221 9.24 21.65 -16.88
CA PRO A 221 9.70 20.56 -17.75
C PRO A 221 11.22 20.57 -17.93
#